data_dceedbc7784e68f1bfeaf2c33dc36bf3
#
_entry.id   dceedbc7784e68f1bfeaf2c33dc36bf3
#
_cell.length_a   1.000
_cell.length_b   1.000
_cell.length_c   1.000
_cell.angle_alpha   90.00
_cell.angle_beta   90.00
_cell.angle_gamma   90.00
#
_symmetry.space_group_name_H-M   'P 1'
#
loop_
_entity.id
_entity.type
_entity.pdbx_description
1 polymer ?
#
loop_
_entity_poly.entity_id
_entity_poly.type
_entity_poly.pdbx_seq_one_letter_code
_entity_poly.pdbx_strand_id
1 'polypeptide(L)'
;MVARPGSEAPDRNLALELVRVTEAAAMAAARKLGYGDKEAVDQAAVDAMRAVLGSISMTGVVVIGEGEKDNAPMLYNGEEIGNGSDPRVDVAVDPVDGTTLTAKAMPNAISVVALSERGTMFNPGPCVYMEKLVVGREAAGVVDFGAPLADNLAAVAKAKGAEVRDLTVCILDRPRHENLVRQIREAGARIKFITDGDVAGAIMAARPGTGVDLLVGVGGTPEGVIAACALKCLDGAMFGRLYARNDEERRAALEQGYDLSQVLTVDDLVKSDNVFFAATGVTDGELLRGIRFDRRGAMTQSLSMRSKSGTTRVIDAHHQLSKLSRYSSIDFG
;
A
#
# COMPACT_ATOMS: atom_id res chain seq x y z
N MET A 1 -4.99 38.24 6.70
CA MET A 1 -6.04 37.20 6.77
C MET A 1 -6.18 36.78 8.22
N VAL A 2 -7.31 37.01 8.85
CA VAL A 2 -7.56 36.55 10.23
C VAL A 2 -7.94 35.08 10.15
N ALA A 3 -7.22 34.19 10.87
CA ALA A 3 -7.54 32.78 10.96
C ALA A 3 -8.98 32.62 11.50
N ARG A 4 -9.74 31.69 10.93
CA ARG A 4 -11.07 31.34 11.47
C ARG A 4 -10.90 30.78 12.88
N PRO A 5 -11.76 31.14 13.86
CA PRO A 5 -11.71 30.55 15.19
C PRO A 5 -11.79 29.02 15.07
N GLY A 6 -10.83 28.31 15.67
CA GLY A 6 -10.73 26.84 15.62
C GLY A 6 -9.99 26.25 14.42
N SER A 7 -9.41 27.07 13.50
CA SER A 7 -8.53 26.55 12.45
C SER A 7 -7.11 26.37 12.99
N GLU A 8 -6.57 25.16 12.80
CA GLU A 8 -5.15 24.91 13.03
C GLU A 8 -4.30 25.69 11.99
N ALA A 9 -3.10 26.13 12.39
CA ALA A 9 -2.15 26.70 11.44
C ALA A 9 -1.75 25.62 10.41
N PRO A 10 -1.49 26.02 9.13
CA PRO A 10 -0.94 25.08 8.16
C PRO A 10 0.35 24.48 8.68
N ASP A 11 0.42 23.16 8.73
CA ASP A 11 1.60 22.39 9.11
C ASP A 11 2.41 21.94 7.88
N ARG A 12 3.59 21.39 8.13
CA ARG A 12 4.44 20.85 7.09
C ARG A 12 3.77 19.66 6.42
N ASN A 13 3.80 19.62 5.08
CA ASN A 13 3.25 18.55 4.27
C ASN A 13 4.37 17.73 3.63
N LEU A 14 4.60 16.51 4.12
CA LEU A 14 5.63 15.60 3.62
C LEU A 14 5.21 14.83 2.35
N ALA A 15 3.96 14.96 1.91
CA ALA A 15 3.41 14.14 0.83
C ALA A 15 4.22 14.19 -0.47
N LEU A 16 4.78 15.35 -0.86
CA LEU A 16 5.62 15.47 -2.05
C LEU A 16 7.04 14.93 -1.85
N GLU A 17 7.56 14.99 -0.63
CA GLU A 17 8.85 14.34 -0.32
C GLU A 17 8.76 12.83 -0.49
N LEU A 18 7.61 12.23 -0.08
CA LEU A 18 7.38 10.80 -0.26
C LEU A 18 7.24 10.39 -1.73
N VAL A 19 6.72 11.27 -2.59
CA VAL A 19 6.68 11.01 -4.04
C VAL A 19 8.09 10.80 -4.59
N ARG A 20 9.06 11.61 -4.19
CA ARG A 20 10.47 11.44 -4.59
C ARG A 20 11.04 10.08 -4.18
N VAL A 21 10.61 9.57 -3.03
CA VAL A 21 11.02 8.25 -2.52
C VAL A 21 10.52 7.14 -3.43
N THR A 22 9.20 7.13 -3.71
CA THR A 22 8.59 6.10 -4.55
C THR A 22 8.99 6.22 -6.02
N GLU A 23 9.23 7.42 -6.54
CA GLU A 23 9.77 7.65 -7.89
C GLU A 23 11.17 7.04 -8.04
N ALA A 24 12.05 7.25 -7.06
CA ALA A 24 13.41 6.71 -7.09
C ALA A 24 13.39 5.17 -7.10
N ALA A 25 12.63 4.56 -6.19
CA ALA A 25 12.48 3.11 -6.12
C ALA A 25 11.86 2.53 -7.40
N ALA A 26 10.77 3.14 -7.89
CA ALA A 26 10.09 2.70 -9.10
C ALA A 26 10.99 2.78 -10.35
N MET A 27 11.76 3.86 -10.51
CA MET A 27 12.71 3.99 -11.63
C MET A 27 13.83 2.95 -11.55
N ALA A 28 14.37 2.69 -10.35
CA ALA A 28 15.42 1.69 -10.16
C ALA A 28 14.89 0.27 -10.44
N ALA A 29 13.71 -0.09 -9.90
CA ALA A 29 13.05 -1.36 -10.16
C ALA A 29 12.75 -1.58 -11.64
N ALA A 30 12.26 -0.54 -12.33
CA ALA A 30 11.88 -0.61 -13.74
C ALA A 30 13.09 -0.86 -14.67
N ARG A 31 14.33 -0.57 -14.23
CA ARG A 31 15.54 -0.98 -14.96
C ARG A 31 15.77 -2.49 -14.98
N LYS A 32 15.09 -3.22 -14.08
CA LYS A 32 15.14 -4.69 -13.98
C LYS A 32 13.89 -5.37 -14.53
N LEU A 33 13.02 -4.59 -15.21
CA LEU A 33 11.75 -5.07 -15.77
C LEU A 33 11.95 -6.19 -16.78
N GLY A 34 11.32 -7.34 -16.56
CA GLY A 34 11.28 -8.44 -17.53
C GLY A 34 12.52 -9.31 -17.60
N TYR A 35 13.51 -9.12 -16.73
CA TYR A 35 14.71 -9.96 -16.69
C TYR A 35 14.55 -11.26 -15.90
N GLY A 36 13.41 -11.46 -15.22
CA GLY A 36 13.12 -12.69 -14.45
C GLY A 36 13.80 -12.75 -13.08
N ASP A 37 14.62 -11.77 -12.74
CA ASP A 37 15.39 -11.70 -11.50
C ASP A 37 14.67 -10.83 -10.46
N LYS A 38 13.96 -11.47 -9.53
CA LYS A 38 13.22 -10.80 -8.46
C LYS A 38 14.14 -10.13 -7.46
N GLU A 39 15.23 -10.78 -7.10
CA GLU A 39 16.18 -10.26 -6.11
C GLU A 39 16.82 -8.98 -6.62
N ALA A 40 17.20 -8.93 -7.91
CA ALA A 40 17.74 -7.72 -8.52
C ALA A 40 16.71 -6.58 -8.62
N VAL A 41 15.41 -6.89 -8.82
CA VAL A 41 14.34 -5.89 -8.79
C VAL A 41 14.23 -5.29 -7.41
N ASP A 42 14.14 -6.14 -6.40
CA ASP A 42 13.92 -5.77 -5.01
C ASP A 42 15.10 -4.98 -4.46
N GLN A 43 16.32 -5.48 -4.62
CA GLN A 43 17.54 -4.81 -4.17
C GLN A 43 17.69 -3.40 -4.78
N ALA A 44 17.43 -3.26 -6.09
CA ALA A 44 17.53 -1.96 -6.75
C ALA A 44 16.52 -0.95 -6.19
N ALA A 45 15.29 -1.40 -5.90
CA ALA A 45 14.25 -0.56 -5.31
C ALA A 45 14.56 -0.16 -3.86
N VAL A 46 15.00 -1.13 -3.04
CA VAL A 46 15.39 -0.93 -1.63
C VAL A 46 16.51 0.09 -1.53
N ASP A 47 17.60 -0.07 -2.31
CA ASP A 47 18.74 0.84 -2.31
C ASP A 47 18.32 2.27 -2.65
N ALA A 48 17.51 2.43 -3.70
CA ALA A 48 17.04 3.72 -4.16
C ALA A 48 16.07 4.37 -3.14
N MET A 49 15.12 3.61 -2.61
CA MET A 49 14.17 4.08 -1.60
C MET A 49 14.88 4.55 -0.34
N ARG A 50 15.76 3.73 0.19
CA ARG A 50 16.52 4.00 1.42
C ARG A 50 17.39 5.25 1.28
N ALA A 51 18.06 5.43 0.15
CA ALA A 51 18.91 6.59 -0.12
C ALA A 51 18.11 7.92 -0.06
N VAL A 52 16.91 7.95 -0.65
CA VAL A 52 16.06 9.15 -0.64
C VAL A 52 15.42 9.36 0.72
N LEU A 53 14.92 8.31 1.38
CA LEU A 53 14.35 8.38 2.74
C LEU A 53 15.35 9.00 3.73
N GLY A 54 16.63 8.65 3.65
CA GLY A 54 17.68 9.23 4.48
C GLY A 54 17.87 10.75 4.34
N SER A 55 17.39 11.34 3.24
CA SER A 55 17.47 12.78 2.99
C SER A 55 16.26 13.58 3.50
N ILE A 56 15.17 12.92 3.89
CA ILE A 56 13.95 13.59 4.33
C ILE A 56 14.12 14.13 5.74
N SER A 57 13.66 15.36 5.96
CA SER A 57 13.67 15.95 7.29
C SER A 57 12.57 15.36 8.15
N MET A 58 12.92 14.29 8.82
CA MET A 58 12.09 13.55 9.79
C MET A 58 12.98 12.64 10.65
N THR A 59 12.44 12.14 11.75
CA THR A 59 12.97 11.00 12.50
C THR A 59 11.98 9.85 12.36
N GLY A 60 12.21 8.98 11.37
CA GLY A 60 11.37 7.84 11.05
C GLY A 60 11.83 6.56 11.72
N VAL A 61 10.90 5.65 12.05
CA VAL A 61 11.20 4.25 12.34
C VAL A 61 10.36 3.38 11.42
N VAL A 62 11.00 2.46 10.74
CA VAL A 62 10.33 1.48 9.88
C VAL A 62 9.55 0.51 10.77
N VAL A 63 8.23 0.53 10.66
CA VAL A 63 7.33 -0.42 11.34
C VAL A 63 6.98 -1.56 10.40
N ILE A 64 6.79 -1.24 9.12
CA ILE A 64 6.57 -2.18 8.03
C ILE A 64 7.66 -1.95 6.98
N GLY A 65 8.46 -2.97 6.73
CA GLY A 65 9.59 -2.91 5.78
C GLY A 65 9.90 -4.29 5.20
N GLU A 66 11.17 -4.48 4.79
CA GLU A 66 11.65 -5.69 4.10
C GLU A 66 11.82 -6.92 5.03
N GLY A 67 11.44 -6.83 6.29
CA GLY A 67 11.53 -7.89 7.28
C GLY A 67 12.50 -7.60 8.42
N GLU A 68 13.02 -8.67 9.04
CA GLU A 68 13.92 -8.55 10.18
C GLU A 68 15.36 -8.20 9.76
N LYS A 69 16.10 -7.54 10.64
CA LYS A 69 17.47 -7.04 10.41
C LYS A 69 18.44 -8.07 9.85
N ASP A 70 18.34 -9.33 10.29
CA ASP A 70 19.25 -10.40 9.87
C ASP A 70 18.94 -10.90 8.44
N ASN A 71 17.72 -10.67 7.94
CA ASN A 71 17.25 -11.07 6.62
C ASN A 71 17.21 -9.91 5.63
N ALA A 72 17.09 -8.68 6.11
CA ALA A 72 17.03 -7.47 5.33
C ALA A 72 18.09 -6.47 5.84
N PRO A 73 19.17 -6.21 5.10
CA PRO A 73 20.23 -5.30 5.54
C PRO A 73 19.79 -3.83 5.56
N MET A 74 18.70 -3.48 4.84
CA MET A 74 18.14 -2.13 4.76
C MET A 74 16.63 -2.16 4.78
N LEU A 75 16.01 -1.09 5.28
CA LEU A 75 14.55 -0.94 5.44
C LEU A 75 13.92 -2.06 6.30
N TYR A 76 14.69 -2.60 7.24
CA TYR A 76 14.20 -3.62 8.17
C TYR A 76 13.31 -3.01 9.27
N ASN A 77 12.45 -3.83 9.84
CA ASN A 77 11.58 -3.41 10.94
C ASN A 77 12.40 -2.93 12.15
N GLY A 78 12.19 -1.68 12.57
CA GLY A 78 12.95 -1.00 13.61
C GLY A 78 14.11 -0.13 13.11
N GLU A 79 14.43 -0.12 11.80
CA GLU A 79 15.46 0.79 11.26
C GLU A 79 15.06 2.25 11.46
N GLU A 80 16.00 3.07 11.93
CA GLU A 80 15.84 4.52 11.99
C GLU A 80 16.24 5.15 10.65
N ILE A 81 15.38 5.99 10.11
CA ILE A 81 15.56 6.66 8.81
C ILE A 81 15.19 8.14 8.89
N GLY A 82 15.56 8.90 7.86
CA GLY A 82 15.44 10.36 7.83
C GLY A 82 16.73 11.04 8.31
N ASN A 83 16.72 12.36 8.39
CA ASN A 83 17.90 13.15 8.77
C ASN A 83 17.96 13.50 10.28
N GLY A 84 17.07 12.92 11.10
CA GLY A 84 17.01 13.13 12.53
C GLY A 84 16.24 14.39 12.98
N SER A 85 15.59 15.10 12.05
CA SER A 85 14.75 16.25 12.38
C SER A 85 13.34 15.84 12.77
N ASP A 86 12.54 16.75 13.33
CA ASP A 86 11.10 16.57 13.45
C ASP A 86 10.41 16.65 12.06
N PRO A 87 9.27 15.99 11.88
CA PRO A 87 8.50 15.23 12.87
C PRO A 87 9.04 13.82 13.13
N ARG A 88 8.63 13.24 14.28
CA ARG A 88 8.82 11.82 14.60
C ARG A 88 7.68 11.01 14.00
N VAL A 89 8.01 9.99 13.20
CA VAL A 89 7.02 9.22 12.44
C VAL A 89 7.27 7.72 12.48
N ASP A 90 6.21 6.95 12.34
CA ASP A 90 6.25 5.57 11.89
C ASP A 90 6.27 5.54 10.37
N VAL A 91 6.98 4.58 9.80
CA VAL A 91 7.16 4.42 8.36
C VAL A 91 6.77 3.01 7.96
N ALA A 92 5.93 2.93 6.92
CA ALA A 92 5.62 1.68 6.25
C ALA A 92 6.04 1.78 4.78
N VAL A 93 6.80 0.80 4.32
CA VAL A 93 7.30 0.74 2.94
C VAL A 93 7.08 -0.62 2.33
N ASP A 94 6.84 -0.62 1.05
CA ASP A 94 7.07 -1.75 0.15
C ASP A 94 7.74 -1.16 -1.11
N PRO A 95 9.04 -1.37 -1.27
CA PRO A 95 9.80 -0.84 -2.40
C PRO A 95 9.24 -1.29 -3.75
N VAL A 96 8.69 -2.51 -3.84
CA VAL A 96 7.98 -3.03 -5.01
C VAL A 96 6.86 -3.97 -4.61
N ASP A 97 5.66 -3.44 -4.31
CA ASP A 97 4.43 -4.25 -4.22
C ASP A 97 4.17 -4.88 -5.60
N GLY A 98 4.49 -6.16 -5.72
CA GLY A 98 4.50 -6.89 -6.98
C GLY A 98 5.89 -7.10 -7.61
N THR A 99 6.90 -7.49 -6.84
CA THR A 99 8.25 -7.85 -7.34
C THR A 99 8.19 -8.90 -8.46
N THR A 100 7.30 -9.91 -8.31
CA THR A 100 7.06 -10.92 -9.36
C THR A 100 6.51 -10.31 -10.64
N LEU A 101 5.62 -9.33 -10.54
CA LEU A 101 5.04 -8.65 -11.69
C LEU A 101 6.12 -7.89 -12.46
N THR A 102 6.98 -7.16 -11.76
CA THR A 102 8.09 -6.42 -12.35
C THR A 102 9.09 -7.37 -13.03
N ALA A 103 9.52 -8.43 -12.34
CA ALA A 103 10.48 -9.39 -12.89
C ALA A 103 9.96 -10.09 -14.17
N LYS A 104 8.64 -10.25 -14.29
CA LYS A 104 7.98 -10.87 -15.46
C LYS A 104 7.39 -9.87 -16.46
N ALA A 105 7.61 -8.57 -16.28
CA ALA A 105 7.01 -7.50 -17.09
C ALA A 105 5.46 -7.57 -17.13
N MET A 106 4.85 -7.96 -16.02
CA MET A 106 3.39 -7.99 -15.85
C MET A 106 2.90 -6.67 -15.28
N PRO A 107 1.63 -6.29 -15.52
CA PRO A 107 1.07 -5.01 -15.07
C PRO A 107 0.80 -4.98 -13.55
N ASN A 108 0.58 -3.76 -13.02
CA ASN A 108 0.10 -3.44 -11.68
C ASN A 108 1.13 -3.48 -10.54
N ALA A 109 2.45 -3.50 -10.82
CA ALA A 109 3.45 -3.29 -9.79
C ALA A 109 3.57 -1.81 -9.44
N ILE A 110 3.64 -1.50 -8.14
CA ILE A 110 3.81 -0.14 -7.62
C ILE A 110 4.89 -0.10 -6.53
N SER A 111 5.53 1.03 -6.35
CA SER A 111 6.37 1.33 -5.18
C SER A 111 5.57 2.17 -4.20
N VAL A 112 5.59 1.85 -2.91
CA VAL A 112 4.75 2.53 -1.92
C VAL A 112 5.50 2.92 -0.66
N VAL A 113 5.09 4.06 -0.06
CA VAL A 113 5.52 4.52 1.26
C VAL A 113 4.39 5.22 1.98
N ALA A 114 4.26 4.97 3.27
CA ALA A 114 3.34 5.67 4.15
C ALA A 114 4.04 6.16 5.41
N LEU A 115 3.60 7.30 5.92
CA LEU A 115 4.01 7.87 7.21
C LEU A 115 2.79 8.14 8.06
N SER A 116 2.91 7.87 9.37
CA SER A 116 1.98 8.34 10.40
C SER A 116 2.76 8.84 11.62
N GLU A 117 2.07 9.42 12.60
CA GLU A 117 2.70 9.81 13.85
C GLU A 117 3.33 8.62 14.54
N ARG A 118 4.45 8.84 15.23
CA ARG A 118 5.21 7.80 15.94
C ARG A 118 4.33 6.99 16.90
N GLY A 119 4.41 5.65 16.81
CA GLY A 119 3.73 4.69 17.68
C GLY A 119 2.24 4.49 17.32
N THR A 120 1.83 4.84 16.10
CA THR A 120 0.44 4.73 15.66
C THR A 120 0.17 3.65 14.62
N MET A 121 1.22 3.11 13.97
CA MET A 121 1.07 1.97 13.06
C MET A 121 1.05 0.65 13.82
N PHE A 122 0.20 -0.25 13.37
CA PHE A 122 0.10 -1.62 13.88
C PHE A 122 1.35 -2.42 13.48
N ASN A 123 1.95 -3.10 14.46
CA ASN A 123 3.02 -4.06 14.21
C ASN A 123 2.38 -5.46 14.11
N PRO A 124 2.52 -6.18 12.99
CA PRO A 124 1.91 -7.50 12.80
C PRO A 124 2.56 -8.63 13.63
N GLY A 125 3.76 -8.40 14.19
CA GLY A 125 4.52 -9.43 14.87
C GLY A 125 4.75 -10.66 13.99
N PRO A 126 4.52 -11.89 14.52
CA PRO A 126 4.77 -13.11 13.76
C PRO A 126 3.70 -13.44 12.71
N CYS A 127 2.55 -12.71 12.68
CA CYS A 127 1.46 -12.97 11.76
C CYS A 127 1.69 -12.26 10.43
N VAL A 128 2.38 -12.94 9.50
CA VAL A 128 2.68 -12.39 8.17
C VAL A 128 1.46 -12.32 7.23
N TYR A 129 0.34 -12.95 7.55
CA TYR A 129 -0.89 -12.93 6.75
C TYR A 129 -2.10 -12.44 7.56
N MET A 130 -3.05 -11.82 6.83
CA MET A 130 -4.37 -11.48 7.37
C MET A 130 -5.47 -11.71 6.33
N GLU A 131 -6.65 -12.09 6.80
CA GLU A 131 -7.89 -12.00 6.03
C GLU A 131 -8.27 -10.53 5.88
N LYS A 132 -8.72 -10.12 4.71
CA LYS A 132 -9.04 -8.73 4.39
C LYS A 132 -10.40 -8.64 3.69
N LEU A 133 -11.18 -7.61 4.05
CA LEU A 133 -12.30 -7.10 3.28
C LEU A 133 -12.13 -5.58 3.18
N VAL A 134 -12.03 -5.07 1.96
CA VAL A 134 -11.78 -3.65 1.68
C VAL A 134 -12.86 -3.12 0.76
N VAL A 135 -13.39 -1.93 1.09
CA VAL A 135 -14.39 -1.22 0.29
C VAL A 135 -14.11 0.28 0.27
N GLY A 136 -14.66 0.95 -0.72
CA GLY A 136 -14.64 2.40 -0.79
C GLY A 136 -15.60 3.08 0.20
N ARG A 137 -15.51 4.40 0.25
CA ARG A 137 -16.29 5.28 1.15
C ARG A 137 -17.79 5.02 1.10
N GLU A 138 -18.35 4.77 -0.09
CA GLU A 138 -19.80 4.58 -0.25
C GLU A 138 -20.30 3.33 0.49
N ALA A 139 -19.46 2.31 0.64
CA ALA A 139 -19.81 1.05 1.27
C ALA A 139 -19.22 0.87 2.68
N ALA A 140 -18.44 1.82 3.18
CA ALA A 140 -17.71 1.71 4.45
C ALA A 140 -18.60 1.40 5.67
N GLY A 141 -19.83 1.92 5.68
CA GLY A 141 -20.77 1.75 6.79
C GLY A 141 -21.78 0.61 6.62
N VAL A 142 -21.70 -0.19 5.54
CA VAL A 142 -22.72 -1.21 5.24
C VAL A 142 -22.20 -2.63 5.15
N VAL A 143 -20.87 -2.82 5.17
CA VAL A 143 -20.25 -4.15 5.17
C VAL A 143 -20.00 -4.65 6.58
N ASP A 144 -20.13 -5.96 6.78
CA ASP A 144 -19.85 -6.67 8.02
C ASP A 144 -18.91 -7.84 7.75
N PHE A 145 -17.72 -7.82 8.36
CA PHE A 145 -16.70 -8.86 8.19
C PHE A 145 -17.17 -10.25 8.66
N GLY A 146 -18.11 -10.30 9.60
CA GLY A 146 -18.70 -11.54 10.12
C GLY A 146 -19.84 -12.10 9.27
N ALA A 147 -20.40 -11.30 8.35
CA ALA A 147 -21.52 -11.71 7.51
C ALA A 147 -21.07 -12.57 6.31
N PRO A 148 -21.97 -13.40 5.74
CA PRO A 148 -21.73 -14.07 4.48
C PRO A 148 -21.31 -13.11 3.37
N LEU A 149 -20.39 -13.54 2.50
CA LEU A 149 -19.89 -12.69 1.40
C LEU A 149 -21.02 -12.22 0.46
N ALA A 150 -22.02 -13.05 0.21
CA ALA A 150 -23.17 -12.68 -0.62
C ALA A 150 -23.97 -11.50 -0.03
N ASP A 151 -24.11 -11.42 1.31
CA ASP A 151 -24.80 -10.33 1.98
C ASP A 151 -23.98 -9.03 1.87
N ASN A 152 -22.66 -9.12 2.03
CA ASN A 152 -21.76 -7.99 1.81
C ASN A 152 -21.82 -7.48 0.36
N LEU A 153 -21.85 -8.38 -0.63
CA LEU A 153 -21.97 -8.00 -2.04
C LEU A 153 -23.31 -7.29 -2.31
N ALA A 154 -24.40 -7.78 -1.74
CA ALA A 154 -25.72 -7.14 -1.85
C ALA A 154 -25.73 -5.76 -1.19
N ALA A 155 -25.11 -5.61 -0.01
CA ALA A 155 -25.00 -4.34 0.70
C ALA A 155 -24.15 -3.32 -0.11
N VAL A 156 -23.00 -3.73 -0.66
CA VAL A 156 -22.15 -2.89 -1.51
C VAL A 156 -22.90 -2.46 -2.78
N ALA A 157 -23.57 -3.38 -3.48
CA ALA A 157 -24.36 -3.08 -4.66
C ALA A 157 -25.42 -2.03 -4.37
N LYS A 158 -26.18 -2.23 -3.28
CA LYS A 158 -27.20 -1.26 -2.83
C LYS A 158 -26.60 0.11 -2.52
N ALA A 159 -25.48 0.17 -1.79
CA ALA A 159 -24.81 1.42 -1.43
C ALA A 159 -24.32 2.20 -2.64
N LYS A 160 -23.88 1.48 -3.70
CA LYS A 160 -23.42 2.06 -4.97
C LYS A 160 -24.54 2.30 -5.99
N GLY A 161 -25.79 1.95 -5.68
CA GLY A 161 -26.91 2.05 -6.63
C GLY A 161 -26.78 1.16 -7.84
N ALA A 162 -26.14 0.00 -7.70
CA ALA A 162 -25.83 -0.99 -8.71
C ALA A 162 -26.49 -2.34 -8.39
N GLU A 163 -26.37 -3.29 -9.29
CA GLU A 163 -26.71 -4.69 -9.03
C GLU A 163 -25.45 -5.51 -8.73
N VAL A 164 -25.56 -6.64 -8.03
CA VAL A 164 -24.42 -7.50 -7.68
C VAL A 164 -23.61 -7.92 -8.91
N ARG A 165 -24.30 -8.17 -10.05
CA ARG A 165 -23.66 -8.52 -11.33
C ARG A 165 -22.77 -7.40 -11.92
N ASP A 166 -22.94 -6.18 -11.47
CA ASP A 166 -22.15 -5.03 -11.91
C ASP A 166 -20.90 -4.83 -11.08
N LEU A 167 -20.84 -5.44 -9.87
CA LEU A 167 -19.69 -5.37 -9.00
C LEU A 167 -18.51 -6.18 -9.53
N THR A 168 -17.32 -5.67 -9.29
CA THR A 168 -16.05 -6.37 -9.53
C THR A 168 -15.29 -6.55 -8.23
N VAL A 169 -15.05 -7.80 -7.86
CA VAL A 169 -14.30 -8.20 -6.67
C VAL A 169 -12.85 -8.47 -7.04
N CYS A 170 -11.92 -7.74 -6.43
CA CYS A 170 -10.50 -8.01 -6.55
C CYS A 170 -10.08 -9.10 -5.54
N ILE A 171 -9.32 -10.08 -5.99
CA ILE A 171 -8.86 -11.20 -5.17
C ILE A 171 -7.53 -11.75 -5.70
N LEU A 172 -6.62 -12.12 -4.79
CA LEU A 172 -5.39 -12.82 -5.15
C LEU A 172 -5.70 -14.20 -5.72
N ASP A 173 -5.13 -14.52 -6.88
CA ASP A 173 -5.20 -15.84 -7.50
C ASP A 173 -4.33 -16.83 -6.73
N ARG A 174 -4.92 -17.46 -5.74
CA ARG A 174 -4.27 -18.41 -4.84
C ARG A 174 -5.21 -19.59 -4.53
N PRO A 175 -4.70 -20.84 -4.42
CA PRO A 175 -5.54 -22.01 -4.09
C PRO A 175 -6.37 -21.84 -2.82
N ARG A 176 -5.85 -21.13 -1.81
CA ARG A 176 -6.59 -20.83 -0.56
C ARG A 176 -7.87 -20.02 -0.76
N HIS A 177 -8.06 -19.39 -1.92
CA HIS A 177 -9.23 -18.56 -2.24
C HIS A 177 -10.30 -19.27 -3.08
N GLU A 178 -10.13 -20.54 -3.45
CA GLU A 178 -11.10 -21.27 -4.30
C GLU A 178 -12.53 -21.19 -3.77
N ASN A 179 -12.71 -21.28 -2.45
CA ASN A 179 -14.03 -21.15 -1.82
C ASN A 179 -14.62 -19.73 -1.99
N LEU A 180 -13.82 -18.68 -1.76
CA LEU A 180 -14.25 -17.29 -1.96
C LEU A 180 -14.59 -17.03 -3.43
N VAL A 181 -13.76 -17.51 -4.36
CA VAL A 181 -14.01 -17.41 -5.81
C VAL A 181 -15.34 -18.05 -6.19
N ARG A 182 -15.66 -19.24 -5.64
CA ARG A 182 -16.95 -19.87 -5.85
C ARG A 182 -18.10 -19.02 -5.31
N GLN A 183 -18.00 -18.53 -4.07
CA GLN A 183 -19.04 -17.68 -3.46
C GLN A 183 -19.30 -16.39 -4.25
N ILE A 184 -18.24 -15.72 -4.75
CA ILE A 184 -18.37 -14.52 -5.58
C ILE A 184 -19.15 -14.84 -6.85
N ARG A 185 -18.81 -15.94 -7.53
CA ARG A 185 -19.49 -16.38 -8.76
C ARG A 185 -20.94 -16.78 -8.54
N GLU A 186 -21.22 -17.51 -7.45
CA GLU A 186 -22.57 -17.92 -7.06
C GLU A 186 -23.45 -16.69 -6.74
N ALA A 187 -22.87 -15.64 -6.13
CA ALA A 187 -23.55 -14.36 -5.92
C ALA A 187 -23.77 -13.57 -7.20
N GLY A 188 -23.11 -13.92 -8.31
CA GLY A 188 -23.22 -13.28 -9.61
C GLY A 188 -22.31 -12.09 -9.85
N ALA A 189 -21.34 -11.81 -8.95
CA ALA A 189 -20.38 -10.72 -9.14
C ALA A 189 -19.23 -11.12 -10.07
N ARG A 190 -18.59 -10.11 -10.67
CA ARG A 190 -17.37 -10.27 -11.48
C ARG A 190 -16.13 -10.40 -10.60
N ILE A 191 -15.12 -11.07 -11.10
CA ILE A 191 -13.84 -11.24 -10.41
C ILE A 191 -12.72 -10.60 -11.21
N LYS A 192 -11.91 -9.79 -10.54
CA LYS A 192 -10.60 -9.36 -11.02
C LYS A 192 -9.54 -10.12 -10.24
N PHE A 193 -8.90 -11.09 -10.90
CA PHE A 193 -7.77 -11.78 -10.32
C PHE A 193 -6.50 -10.90 -10.39
N ILE A 194 -5.77 -10.87 -9.29
CA ILE A 194 -4.40 -10.35 -9.23
C ILE A 194 -3.47 -11.48 -8.77
N THR A 195 -2.29 -11.54 -9.35
CA THR A 195 -1.30 -12.59 -9.00
C THR A 195 -0.35 -12.13 -7.91
N ASP A 196 -0.26 -10.81 -7.68
CA ASP A 196 0.58 -10.15 -6.67
C ASP A 196 0.10 -8.70 -6.49
N GLY A 197 0.59 -7.97 -5.48
CA GLY A 197 0.30 -6.55 -5.34
C GLY A 197 -1.07 -6.23 -4.75
N ASP A 198 -1.37 -6.70 -3.52
CA ASP A 198 -2.70 -6.46 -2.93
C ASP A 198 -2.86 -5.05 -2.33
N VAL A 199 -1.80 -4.27 -2.16
CA VAL A 199 -1.89 -2.83 -1.83
C VAL A 199 -2.55 -2.07 -2.98
N ALA A 200 -2.08 -2.29 -4.23
CA ALA A 200 -2.73 -1.70 -5.40
C ALA A 200 -4.20 -2.11 -5.52
N GLY A 201 -4.50 -3.41 -5.26
CA GLY A 201 -5.86 -3.93 -5.23
C GLY A 201 -6.77 -3.25 -4.21
N ALA A 202 -6.27 -3.02 -2.99
CA ALA A 202 -7.00 -2.32 -1.93
C ALA A 202 -7.29 -0.86 -2.27
N ILE A 203 -6.31 -0.15 -2.85
CA ILE A 203 -6.49 1.24 -3.29
C ILE A 203 -7.51 1.30 -4.44
N MET A 204 -7.45 0.37 -5.39
CA MET A 204 -8.44 0.28 -6.47
C MET A 204 -9.86 0.09 -5.94
N ALA A 205 -10.05 -0.77 -4.93
CA ALA A 205 -11.36 -1.00 -4.31
C ALA A 205 -11.93 0.25 -3.61
N ALA A 206 -11.06 1.13 -3.11
CA ALA A 206 -11.44 2.34 -2.38
C ALA A 206 -11.56 3.59 -3.27
N ARG A 207 -10.94 3.58 -4.46
CA ARG A 207 -10.87 4.75 -5.33
C ARG A 207 -11.91 4.65 -6.47
N PRO A 208 -12.74 5.69 -6.67
CA PRO A 208 -13.70 5.71 -7.78
C PRO A 208 -13.00 5.63 -9.16
N GLY A 209 -13.66 4.97 -10.12
CA GLY A 209 -13.21 4.95 -11.52
C GLY A 209 -12.16 3.90 -11.86
N THR A 210 -11.78 3.02 -10.94
CA THR A 210 -10.80 1.94 -11.14
C THR A 210 -11.42 0.65 -11.70
N GLY A 211 -12.75 0.55 -11.68
CA GLY A 211 -13.47 -0.65 -12.08
C GLY A 211 -13.42 -1.79 -11.06
N VAL A 212 -12.93 -1.54 -9.83
CA VAL A 212 -12.95 -2.47 -8.70
C VAL A 212 -13.84 -1.91 -7.61
N ASP A 213 -14.70 -2.74 -7.03
CA ASP A 213 -15.69 -2.33 -6.01
C ASP A 213 -15.33 -2.78 -4.62
N LEU A 214 -14.66 -3.92 -4.48
CA LEU A 214 -14.16 -4.41 -3.21
C LEU A 214 -12.96 -5.36 -3.43
N LEU A 215 -12.15 -5.52 -2.36
CA LEU A 215 -11.11 -6.55 -2.31
C LEU A 215 -11.43 -7.49 -1.15
N VAL A 216 -11.29 -8.79 -1.38
CA VAL A 216 -11.44 -9.83 -0.34
C VAL A 216 -10.33 -10.87 -0.45
N GLY A 217 -10.01 -11.51 0.66
CA GLY A 217 -9.12 -12.67 0.69
C GLY A 217 -8.01 -12.56 1.73
N VAL A 218 -7.09 -13.51 1.72
CA VAL A 218 -5.92 -13.59 2.59
C VAL A 218 -4.71 -13.09 1.84
N GLY A 219 -4.09 -12.00 2.32
CA GLY A 219 -2.85 -11.41 1.82
C GLY A 219 -1.88 -11.09 2.95
N GLY A 220 -0.78 -10.42 2.66
CA GLY A 220 0.21 -10.05 3.67
C GLY A 220 -0.34 -9.05 4.69
N THR A 221 -0.01 -9.23 5.97
CA THR A 221 -0.36 -8.26 7.02
C THR A 221 0.39 -6.95 6.85
N PRO A 222 1.70 -6.95 6.50
CA PRO A 222 2.44 -5.72 6.17
C PRO A 222 1.72 -4.88 5.12
N GLU A 223 1.34 -5.48 3.99
CA GLU A 223 0.61 -4.83 2.91
C GLU A 223 -0.77 -4.34 3.38
N GLY A 224 -1.39 -5.05 4.34
CA GLY A 224 -2.63 -4.61 4.98
C GLY A 224 -2.47 -3.30 5.75
N VAL A 225 -1.38 -3.12 6.49
CA VAL A 225 -1.09 -1.87 7.22
C VAL A 225 -0.82 -0.73 6.24
N ILE A 226 -0.04 -0.98 5.18
CA ILE A 226 0.20 0.00 4.11
C ILE A 226 -1.11 0.40 3.43
N ALA A 227 -1.95 -0.59 3.09
CA ALA A 227 -3.28 -0.35 2.51
C ALA A 227 -4.18 0.47 3.45
N ALA A 228 -4.17 0.19 4.77
CA ALA A 228 -4.92 0.96 5.76
C ALA A 228 -4.49 2.44 5.78
N CYS A 229 -3.20 2.75 5.63
CA CYS A 229 -2.71 4.12 5.47
C CYS A 229 -3.33 4.82 4.25
N ALA A 230 -3.40 4.14 3.11
CA ALA A 230 -4.03 4.68 1.91
C ALA A 230 -5.55 4.87 2.09
N LEU A 231 -6.22 3.88 2.69
CA LEU A 231 -7.66 3.92 2.97
C LEU A 231 -8.05 5.04 3.92
N LYS A 232 -7.23 5.31 4.94
CA LYS A 232 -7.39 6.48 5.82
C LYS A 232 -7.41 7.79 5.04
N CYS A 233 -6.66 7.88 3.95
CA CYS A 233 -6.65 9.07 3.08
C CYS A 233 -7.85 9.14 2.12
N LEU A 234 -8.56 8.02 1.90
CA LEU A 234 -9.66 7.88 0.95
C LEU A 234 -11.03 7.76 1.61
N ASP A 235 -11.10 7.82 2.95
CA ASP A 235 -12.30 7.52 3.75
C ASP A 235 -12.89 6.12 3.45
N GLY A 236 -12.06 5.19 2.97
CA GLY A 236 -12.43 3.81 2.73
C GLY A 236 -12.45 2.98 4.02
N ALA A 237 -13.02 1.79 3.97
CA ALA A 237 -13.01 0.85 5.08
C ALA A 237 -12.21 -0.41 4.75
N MET A 238 -11.51 -0.91 5.75
CA MET A 238 -10.88 -2.21 5.76
C MET A 238 -11.20 -2.90 7.07
N PHE A 239 -11.55 -4.17 6.96
CA PHE A 239 -11.66 -5.10 8.07
C PHE A 239 -10.65 -6.19 7.85
N GLY A 240 -9.85 -6.49 8.86
CA GLY A 240 -8.80 -7.49 8.80
C GLY A 240 -8.81 -8.40 10.01
N ARG A 241 -8.39 -9.64 9.85
CA ARG A 241 -8.17 -10.57 10.94
C ARG A 241 -6.87 -11.32 10.70
N LEU A 242 -5.99 -11.36 11.70
CA LEU A 242 -4.71 -12.03 11.61
C LEU A 242 -4.92 -13.52 11.26
N TYR A 243 -4.16 -14.00 10.30
CA TYR A 243 -4.25 -15.35 9.77
C TYR A 243 -2.92 -16.09 10.00
N ALA A 244 -2.91 -17.01 10.98
CA ALA A 244 -1.76 -17.87 11.21
C ALA A 244 -1.77 -19.04 10.21
N ARG A 245 -0.68 -19.23 9.48
CA ARG A 245 -0.54 -20.28 8.46
C ARG A 245 -0.39 -21.69 9.06
N ASN A 246 0.11 -21.74 10.29
CA ASN A 246 0.41 -22.98 11.01
C ASN A 246 0.32 -22.80 12.53
N ASP A 247 0.47 -23.90 13.28
CA ASP A 247 0.40 -23.88 14.74
C ASP A 247 1.59 -23.17 15.41
N GLU A 248 2.73 -23.06 14.73
CA GLU A 248 3.91 -22.34 15.24
C GLU A 248 3.64 -20.84 15.24
N GLU A 249 3.20 -20.27 14.12
CA GLU A 249 2.79 -18.86 14.04
C GLU A 249 1.65 -18.55 15.00
N ARG A 250 0.67 -19.46 15.12
CA ARG A 250 -0.43 -19.29 16.07
C ARG A 250 0.07 -19.21 17.50
N ARG A 251 0.96 -20.08 17.93
CA ARG A 251 1.54 -20.06 19.29
C ARG A 251 2.35 -18.81 19.51
N ALA A 252 3.24 -18.46 18.58
CA ALA A 252 4.08 -17.26 18.69
C ALA A 252 3.23 -15.98 18.79
N ALA A 253 2.13 -15.88 18.04
CA ALA A 253 1.22 -14.75 18.12
C ALA A 253 0.53 -14.67 19.49
N LEU A 254 -0.01 -15.79 19.98
CA LEU A 254 -0.70 -15.82 21.28
C LEU A 254 0.27 -15.52 22.44
N GLU A 255 1.50 -16.05 22.40
CA GLU A 255 2.55 -15.77 23.39
C GLU A 255 2.96 -14.29 23.41
N GLN A 256 2.92 -13.60 22.27
CA GLN A 256 3.16 -12.16 22.17
C GLN A 256 1.91 -11.31 22.47
N GLY A 257 0.77 -11.93 22.81
CA GLY A 257 -0.45 -11.24 23.21
C GLY A 257 -1.35 -10.80 22.09
N TYR A 258 -1.16 -11.31 20.86
CA TYR A 258 -2.07 -11.02 19.75
C TYR A 258 -3.38 -11.82 19.89
N ASP A 259 -4.51 -11.16 19.66
CA ASP A 259 -5.82 -11.81 19.57
C ASP A 259 -6.14 -12.14 18.10
N LEU A 260 -6.06 -13.41 17.75
CA LEU A 260 -6.35 -13.91 16.40
C LEU A 260 -7.82 -13.92 16.05
N SER A 261 -8.72 -13.66 17.00
CA SER A 261 -10.17 -13.53 16.77
C SER A 261 -10.61 -12.08 16.54
N GLN A 262 -9.75 -11.11 16.90
CA GLN A 262 -10.07 -9.68 16.76
C GLN A 262 -10.20 -9.30 15.29
N VAL A 263 -11.27 -8.58 14.97
CA VAL A 263 -11.41 -7.89 13.69
C VAL A 263 -10.78 -6.50 13.85
N LEU A 264 -9.73 -6.26 13.07
CA LEU A 264 -9.00 -4.99 13.02
C LEU A 264 -9.61 -4.09 11.95
N THR A 265 -9.84 -2.84 12.30
CA THR A 265 -10.30 -1.78 11.39
C THR A 265 -9.12 -0.95 10.87
N VAL A 266 -9.39 -0.01 9.95
CA VAL A 266 -8.39 0.99 9.52
C VAL A 266 -7.82 1.74 10.72
N ASP A 267 -8.65 2.08 11.71
CA ASP A 267 -8.23 2.83 12.91
C ASP A 267 -7.42 1.98 13.90
N ASP A 268 -7.61 0.66 13.91
CA ASP A 268 -6.76 -0.26 14.67
C ASP A 268 -5.39 -0.44 14.01
N LEU A 269 -5.35 -0.48 12.68
CA LEU A 269 -4.12 -0.63 11.89
C LEU A 269 -3.30 0.66 11.82
N VAL A 270 -3.96 1.83 11.81
CA VAL A 270 -3.32 3.14 11.83
C VAL A 270 -4.13 4.11 12.69
N LYS A 271 -3.69 4.34 13.93
CA LYS A 271 -4.41 5.16 14.92
C LYS A 271 -4.36 6.66 14.64
N SER A 272 -3.33 7.14 13.92
CA SER A 272 -3.18 8.57 13.60
C SER A 272 -4.20 9.02 12.56
N ASP A 273 -4.74 10.23 12.73
CA ASP A 273 -5.55 10.92 11.73
C ASP A 273 -4.71 11.73 10.74
N ASN A 274 -3.39 11.80 10.94
CA ASN A 274 -2.45 12.51 10.08
C ASN A 274 -1.52 11.53 9.38
N VAL A 275 -2.03 10.91 8.34
CA VAL A 275 -1.33 9.92 7.51
C VAL A 275 -0.94 10.55 6.18
N PHE A 276 0.29 10.29 5.75
CA PHE A 276 0.78 10.58 4.40
C PHE A 276 0.99 9.27 3.66
N PHE A 277 0.58 9.21 2.43
CA PHE A 277 0.77 8.06 1.55
C PHE A 277 1.25 8.51 0.18
N ALA A 278 2.21 7.80 -0.37
CA ALA A 278 2.63 7.94 -1.76
C ALA A 278 2.81 6.58 -2.43
N ALA A 279 2.46 6.51 -3.70
CA ALA A 279 2.72 5.37 -4.56
C ALA A 279 3.18 5.85 -5.93
N THR A 280 4.08 5.10 -6.58
CA THR A 280 4.50 5.34 -7.98
C THR A 280 4.38 4.04 -8.76
N GLY A 281 3.80 4.11 -9.96
CA GLY A 281 3.71 2.95 -10.85
C GLY A 281 5.09 2.47 -11.29
N VAL A 282 5.40 1.19 -11.07
CA VAL A 282 6.60 0.53 -11.62
C VAL A 282 6.28 -0.02 -13.01
N THR A 283 5.19 -0.75 -13.12
CA THR A 283 4.65 -1.25 -14.40
C THR A 283 3.29 -0.61 -14.69
N ASP A 284 2.87 -0.58 -15.96
CA ASP A 284 1.56 -0.03 -16.32
C ASP A 284 0.44 -0.78 -15.58
N GLY A 285 -0.53 -0.04 -15.05
CA GLY A 285 -1.66 -0.58 -14.31
C GLY A 285 -2.90 0.30 -14.34
N GLU A 286 -4.02 -0.21 -13.82
CA GLU A 286 -5.25 0.55 -13.73
C GLU A 286 -5.21 1.67 -12.71
N LEU A 287 -4.34 1.52 -11.69
CA LEU A 287 -4.16 2.54 -10.66
C LEU A 287 -3.22 3.66 -11.12
N LEU A 288 -2.06 3.29 -11.66
CA LEU A 288 -0.99 4.19 -12.10
C LEU A 288 -0.31 3.65 -13.35
N ARG A 289 0.16 4.56 -14.20
CA ARG A 289 1.05 4.22 -15.32
C ARG A 289 2.44 3.88 -14.81
N GLY A 290 3.07 2.87 -15.43
CA GLY A 290 4.43 2.48 -15.15
C GLY A 290 5.48 3.47 -15.67
N ILE A 291 6.73 3.19 -15.29
CA ILE A 291 7.89 3.98 -15.71
C ILE A 291 8.10 3.84 -17.22
N ARG A 292 8.37 4.96 -17.87
CA ARG A 292 8.77 5.00 -19.28
C ARG A 292 10.09 5.72 -19.42
N PHE A 293 11.08 5.03 -19.97
CA PHE A 293 12.37 5.63 -20.29
C PHE A 293 12.41 6.08 -21.74
N ASP A 294 12.98 7.26 -21.99
CA ASP A 294 13.29 7.77 -23.32
C ASP A 294 14.71 8.35 -23.36
N ARG A 295 15.09 8.94 -24.51
CA ARG A 295 16.43 9.55 -24.69
C ARG A 295 16.67 10.74 -23.78
N ARG A 296 15.65 11.34 -23.21
CA ARG A 296 15.74 12.56 -22.38
C ARG A 296 15.73 12.22 -20.89
N GLY A 297 15.24 11.02 -20.53
CA GLY A 297 15.15 10.62 -19.13
C GLY A 297 14.10 9.58 -18.82
N ALA A 298 13.29 9.84 -17.81
CA ALA A 298 12.21 8.97 -17.37
C ALA A 298 10.92 9.76 -17.14
N MET A 299 9.79 9.10 -17.35
CA MET A 299 8.47 9.57 -16.96
C MET A 299 7.92 8.68 -15.87
N THR A 300 7.35 9.30 -14.84
CA THR A 300 6.69 8.63 -13.71
C THR A 300 5.25 9.09 -13.58
N GLN A 301 4.39 8.25 -13.01
CA GLN A 301 3.08 8.66 -12.50
C GLN A 301 2.94 8.22 -11.06
N SER A 302 2.61 9.17 -10.18
CA SER A 302 2.54 8.95 -8.75
C SER A 302 1.20 9.37 -8.17
N LEU A 303 0.76 8.69 -7.13
CA LEU A 303 -0.37 9.03 -6.27
C LEU A 303 0.19 9.56 -4.95
N SER A 304 -0.28 10.73 -4.52
CA SER A 304 0.11 11.34 -3.25
C SER A 304 -1.13 11.74 -2.46
N MET A 305 -1.23 11.31 -1.22
CA MET A 305 -2.42 11.50 -0.40
C MET A 305 -2.06 11.94 1.02
N ARG A 306 -2.97 12.66 1.67
CA ARG A 306 -2.90 13.01 3.08
C ARG A 306 -4.28 12.91 3.71
N SER A 307 -4.44 12.15 4.79
CA SER A 307 -5.72 11.94 5.48
C SER A 307 -6.25 13.24 6.11
N LYS A 308 -5.43 13.96 6.88
CA LYS A 308 -5.82 15.20 7.57
C LYS A 308 -6.43 16.27 6.65
N SER A 309 -6.05 16.32 5.39
CA SER A 309 -6.57 17.28 4.42
C SER A 309 -7.54 16.69 3.40
N GLY A 310 -7.73 15.37 3.37
CA GLY A 310 -8.52 14.66 2.35
C GLY A 310 -8.01 14.93 0.92
N THR A 311 -6.74 15.31 0.77
CA THR A 311 -6.19 15.71 -0.51
C THR A 311 -5.54 14.52 -1.21
N THR A 312 -6.01 14.22 -2.41
CA THR A 312 -5.43 13.23 -3.33
C THR A 312 -4.90 13.92 -4.57
N ARG A 313 -3.67 13.58 -4.98
CA ARG A 313 -3.01 14.10 -6.19
C ARG A 313 -2.50 12.96 -7.04
N VAL A 314 -2.74 13.04 -8.34
CA VAL A 314 -2.02 12.24 -9.34
C VAL A 314 -1.00 13.18 -9.98
N ILE A 315 0.25 12.77 -10.01
CA ILE A 315 1.39 13.59 -10.43
C ILE A 315 2.07 12.87 -11.59
N ASP A 316 2.13 13.53 -12.74
CA ASP A 316 2.97 13.14 -13.87
C ASP A 316 4.27 13.94 -13.80
N ALA A 317 5.40 13.24 -13.73
CA ALA A 317 6.70 13.88 -13.68
C ALA A 317 7.61 13.43 -14.84
N HIS A 318 8.46 14.35 -15.30
CA HIS A 318 9.49 14.12 -16.30
C HIS A 318 10.86 14.36 -15.67
N HIS A 319 11.67 13.31 -15.58
CA HIS A 319 12.99 13.31 -14.95
C HIS A 319 14.09 13.38 -16.00
N GLN A 320 14.94 14.41 -15.94
CA GLN A 320 16.18 14.45 -16.71
C GLN A 320 17.26 13.68 -15.93
N LEU A 321 17.47 12.39 -16.25
CA LEU A 321 18.37 11.53 -15.51
C LEU A 321 19.79 12.07 -15.41
N SER A 322 20.31 12.70 -16.49
CA SER A 322 21.63 13.36 -16.49
C SER A 322 21.78 14.50 -15.49
N LYS A 323 20.68 15.08 -15.02
CA LYS A 323 20.67 16.06 -13.93
C LYS A 323 20.40 15.39 -12.59
N LEU A 324 19.46 14.45 -12.56
CA LEU A 324 19.07 13.76 -11.33
C LEU A 324 20.24 13.02 -10.71
N SER A 325 21.06 12.32 -11.52
CA SER A 325 22.27 11.60 -11.08
C SER A 325 23.34 12.51 -10.43
N ARG A 326 23.28 13.82 -10.63
CA ARG A 326 24.20 14.76 -9.96
C ARG A 326 23.81 15.06 -8.52
N TYR A 327 22.54 14.81 -8.16
CA TYR A 327 21.96 15.10 -6.85
C TYR A 327 21.60 13.83 -6.08
N SER A 328 21.88 12.66 -6.67
CA SER A 328 21.54 11.37 -6.10
C SER A 328 22.73 10.43 -6.21
N SER A 329 22.97 9.64 -5.17
CA SER A 329 23.91 8.51 -5.23
C SER A 329 23.34 7.30 -5.99
N ILE A 330 22.10 7.40 -6.47
CA ILE A 330 21.39 6.32 -7.14
C ILE A 330 21.84 6.29 -8.60
N ASP A 331 22.25 5.11 -9.05
CA ASP A 331 22.49 4.84 -10.47
C ASP A 331 21.15 4.52 -11.14
N PHE A 332 20.68 5.43 -11.97
CA PHE A 332 19.48 5.22 -12.77
C PHE A 332 19.76 4.60 -14.15
N GLY A 333 21.01 4.15 -14.41
CA GLY A 333 21.45 3.50 -15.66
C GLY A 333 21.87 4.48 -16.75
#